data_ee877c3166eed408855e88cb2ae7654b
#
_entry.id   ee877c3166eed408855e88cb2ae7654b
#
_cell.length_a   1.000
_cell.length_b   1.000
_cell.length_c   1.000
_cell.angle_alpha   90.00
_cell.angle_beta   90.00
_cell.angle_gamma   90.00
#
_symmetry.space_group_name_H-M   'P 1'
#
loop_
_entity.id
_entity.type
_entity.pdbx_description
1 polymer ?
#
loop_
_entity_poly.entity_id
_entity_poly.type
_entity_poly.pdbx_seq_one_letter_code
_entity_poly.pdbx_strand_id
1 'polypeptide(L)'
;MTQALLTTTAPDASPAGMRRPVSRHGRRLLIMALAVVLVVAVSIASVIWGARSVEPSDVWLALQGHQDTIGQAAVAKRLPRTLLALLVGAALALSGAVMQGVTRNPLADPGILGVTAGASLAVVIGIAFFGLASANGYLWVAIVGAGLSAV
;
A
#
# COMPACT_ATOMS: atom_id res chain seq x y z
N MET A 1 70.06 -11.34 41.23
CA MET A 1 69.37 -11.23 39.93
C MET A 1 67.97 -11.75 40.12
N THR A 2 67.07 -10.88 40.39
CA THR A 2 65.71 -11.20 40.88
C THR A 2 64.71 -10.85 39.81
N GLN A 3 64.11 -11.85 39.18
CA GLN A 3 62.95 -11.62 38.25
C GLN A 3 61.65 -11.38 39.04
N ALA A 4 61.17 -10.19 38.97
CA ALA A 4 59.87 -9.85 39.50
C ALA A 4 58.83 -10.37 38.54
N LEU A 5 58.01 -11.36 38.94
CA LEU A 5 56.83 -11.86 38.27
C LEU A 5 55.71 -10.84 38.40
N LEU A 6 55.43 -10.12 37.32
CA LEU A 6 54.21 -9.30 37.17
C LEU A 6 53.03 -10.22 36.88
N THR A 7 52.27 -10.55 37.91
CA THR A 7 50.97 -11.15 37.80
C THR A 7 49.98 -10.09 37.27
N THR A 8 49.76 -10.09 35.97
CA THR A 8 48.68 -9.31 35.37
C THR A 8 47.34 -10.03 35.63
N THR A 9 46.59 -9.57 36.59
CA THR A 9 45.17 -9.95 36.78
C THR A 9 44.38 -9.43 35.61
N ALA A 10 43.90 -10.33 34.74
CA ALA A 10 42.95 -10.02 33.69
C ALA A 10 41.63 -9.54 34.31
N PRO A 11 41.04 -8.44 33.83
CA PRO A 11 39.73 -8.04 34.30
C PRO A 11 38.69 -9.09 33.90
N ASP A 12 37.92 -9.50 34.89
CA ASP A 12 36.78 -10.41 34.78
C ASP A 12 35.78 -9.87 33.74
N ALA A 13 35.78 -10.48 32.57
CA ALA A 13 34.84 -10.14 31.49
C ALA A 13 33.49 -10.75 31.87
N SER A 14 32.72 -9.96 32.62
CA SER A 14 31.28 -10.24 32.85
C SER A 14 30.60 -10.53 31.49
N PRO A 15 29.88 -11.63 31.35
CA PRO A 15 29.21 -11.93 30.09
C PRO A 15 28.12 -10.89 29.84
N ALA A 16 28.46 -9.88 29.02
CA ALA A 16 27.49 -8.94 28.50
C ALA A 16 26.34 -9.74 27.89
N GLY A 17 25.15 -9.59 28.48
CA GLY A 17 23.97 -10.35 28.11
C GLY A 17 23.79 -10.36 26.60
N MET A 18 23.93 -11.53 26.00
CA MET A 18 23.69 -11.78 24.59
C MET A 18 22.22 -11.43 24.26
N ARG A 19 21.99 -10.19 23.87
CA ARG A 19 20.75 -9.84 23.19
C ARG A 19 20.74 -10.68 21.91
N ARG A 20 19.92 -11.74 21.91
CA ARG A 20 19.71 -12.57 20.73
C ARG A 20 19.33 -11.64 19.57
N PRO A 21 20.11 -11.57 18.48
CA PRO A 21 19.72 -10.77 17.34
C PRO A 21 18.40 -11.32 16.81
N VAL A 22 17.36 -10.51 16.83
CA VAL A 22 16.09 -10.86 16.15
C VAL A 22 16.46 -11.23 14.73
N SER A 23 16.20 -12.48 14.34
CA SER A 23 16.59 -12.99 13.04
C SER A 23 16.06 -12.01 11.97
N ARG A 24 16.88 -11.69 10.95
CA ARG A 24 16.47 -10.75 9.88
C ARG A 24 15.15 -11.14 9.24
N HIS A 25 14.84 -12.44 9.21
CA HIS A 25 13.55 -12.98 8.76
C HIS A 25 12.41 -12.64 9.72
N GLY A 26 12.59 -12.80 11.04
CA GLY A 26 11.57 -12.45 12.01
C GLY A 26 11.20 -10.96 11.98
N ARG A 27 12.18 -10.08 11.82
CA ARG A 27 11.91 -8.63 11.68
C ARG A 27 11.16 -8.30 10.38
N ARG A 28 11.49 -8.96 9.27
CA ARG A 28 10.76 -8.77 8.01
C ARG A 28 9.33 -9.24 8.09
N LEU A 29 9.10 -10.42 8.67
CA LEU A 29 7.75 -10.96 8.89
C LEU A 29 6.92 -10.05 9.81
N LEU A 30 7.53 -9.52 10.87
CA LEU A 30 6.86 -8.56 11.75
C LEU A 30 6.46 -7.29 11.02
N ILE A 31 7.35 -6.71 10.19
CA ILE A 31 7.06 -5.51 9.40
C ILE A 31 5.93 -5.79 8.40
N MET A 32 5.96 -6.93 7.72
CA MET A 32 4.89 -7.32 6.79
C MET A 32 3.56 -7.51 7.50
N ALA A 33 3.55 -8.20 8.64
CA ALA A 33 2.34 -8.39 9.45
C ALA A 33 1.77 -7.04 9.92
N LEU A 34 2.64 -6.14 10.40
CA LEU A 34 2.24 -4.80 10.83
C LEU A 34 1.66 -3.98 9.66
N ALA A 35 2.27 -4.06 8.48
CA ALA A 35 1.76 -3.40 7.27
C ALA A 35 0.38 -3.93 6.87
N VAL A 36 0.18 -5.24 6.90
CA VAL A 36 -1.13 -5.85 6.61
C VAL A 36 -2.18 -5.41 7.64
N VAL A 37 -1.85 -5.44 8.93
CA VAL A 37 -2.74 -4.97 10.00
C VAL A 37 -3.10 -3.50 9.80
N LEU A 38 -2.14 -2.66 9.44
CA LEU A 38 -2.37 -1.24 9.17
C LEU A 38 -3.32 -1.05 7.98
N VAL A 39 -3.11 -1.76 6.88
CA VAL A 39 -3.99 -1.69 5.69
C VAL A 39 -5.41 -2.12 6.05
N VAL A 40 -5.57 -3.22 6.79
CA VAL A 40 -6.90 -3.68 7.25
C VAL A 40 -7.54 -2.65 8.17
N ALA A 41 -6.82 -2.11 9.14
CA ALA A 41 -7.33 -1.10 10.07
C ALA A 41 -7.79 0.18 9.34
N VAL A 42 -6.98 0.68 8.38
CA VAL A 42 -7.33 1.85 7.56
C VAL A 42 -8.54 1.55 6.67
N SER A 43 -8.64 0.35 6.11
CA SER A 43 -9.78 -0.06 5.29
C SER A 43 -11.08 -0.09 6.10
N ILE A 44 -11.04 -0.64 7.30
CA ILE A 44 -12.18 -0.65 8.23
C ILE A 44 -12.54 0.80 8.62
N ALA A 45 -11.56 1.60 8.98
CA ALA A 45 -11.75 3.00 9.31
C ALA A 45 -12.39 3.79 8.14
N SER A 46 -11.97 3.52 6.90
CA SER A 46 -12.52 4.15 5.69
C SER A 46 -14.02 3.83 5.49
N VAL A 47 -14.47 2.65 5.88
CA VAL A 47 -15.89 2.27 5.77
C VAL A 47 -16.71 2.90 6.89
N ILE A 48 -16.19 2.92 8.13
CA ILE A 48 -16.91 3.40 9.31
C ILE A 48 -16.90 4.94 9.35
N TRP A 49 -15.73 5.57 9.20
CA TRP A 49 -15.56 7.02 9.29
C TRP A 49 -15.74 7.69 7.94
N GLY A 50 -16.61 8.71 7.91
CA GLY A 50 -16.87 9.51 6.72
C GLY A 50 -17.78 10.69 7.06
N ALA A 51 -18.22 11.42 6.03
CA ALA A 51 -19.07 12.61 6.16
C ALA A 51 -20.42 12.36 6.84
N ARG A 52 -20.82 11.10 7.06
CA ARG A 52 -22.03 10.70 7.78
C ARG A 52 -21.66 9.65 8.82
N SER A 53 -22.32 9.74 9.99
CA SER A 53 -22.25 8.73 11.05
C SER A 53 -22.85 7.41 10.54
N VAL A 54 -22.16 6.33 10.75
CA VAL A 54 -22.56 4.98 10.42
C VAL A 54 -22.48 4.16 11.71
N GLU A 55 -23.56 3.50 12.05
CA GLU A 55 -23.57 2.57 13.17
C GLU A 55 -23.00 1.20 12.76
N PRO A 56 -22.42 0.43 13.67
CA PRO A 56 -21.94 -0.92 13.36
C PRO A 56 -23.02 -1.85 12.78
N SER A 57 -24.27 -1.67 13.19
CA SER A 57 -25.45 -2.35 12.65
C SER A 57 -25.69 -2.05 11.18
N ASP A 58 -25.48 -0.80 10.75
CA ASP A 58 -25.61 -0.40 9.35
C ASP A 58 -24.59 -1.10 8.45
N VAL A 59 -23.36 -1.32 8.95
CA VAL A 59 -22.32 -2.04 8.20
C VAL A 59 -22.75 -3.47 7.94
N TRP A 60 -23.28 -4.15 8.96
CA TRP A 60 -23.71 -5.53 8.84
C TRP A 60 -24.91 -5.68 7.87
N LEU A 61 -25.91 -4.81 8.00
CA LEU A 61 -27.08 -4.83 7.15
C LEU A 61 -26.74 -4.44 5.69
N ALA A 62 -25.85 -3.47 5.50
CA ALA A 62 -25.40 -3.10 4.16
C ALA A 62 -24.62 -4.24 3.45
N LEU A 63 -23.84 -5.03 4.20
CA LEU A 63 -23.17 -6.23 3.66
C LEU A 63 -24.17 -7.30 3.22
N GLN A 64 -25.38 -7.34 3.83
CA GLN A 64 -26.47 -8.22 3.42
C GLN A 64 -27.32 -7.64 2.26
N GLY A 65 -26.96 -6.46 1.75
CA GLY A 65 -27.66 -5.82 0.64
C GLY A 65 -28.77 -4.86 1.04
N HIS A 66 -29.01 -4.63 2.34
CA HIS A 66 -30.01 -3.66 2.80
C HIS A 66 -29.51 -2.23 2.60
N GLN A 67 -30.38 -1.35 2.12
CA GLN A 67 -30.09 0.06 1.86
C GLN A 67 -31.23 0.99 2.34
N ASP A 68 -31.95 0.55 3.37
CA ASP A 68 -33.15 1.21 3.88
C ASP A 68 -32.85 2.49 4.65
N THR A 69 -31.63 2.58 5.21
CA THR A 69 -31.16 3.75 5.95
C THR A 69 -30.05 4.50 5.20
N ILE A 70 -29.92 5.79 5.53
CA ILE A 70 -28.84 6.64 4.97
C ILE A 70 -27.44 6.08 5.34
N GLY A 71 -27.31 5.47 6.53
CA GLY A 71 -26.09 4.82 6.99
C GLY A 71 -25.75 3.63 6.11
N GLN A 72 -26.69 2.72 5.86
CA GLN A 72 -26.51 1.55 5.00
C GLN A 72 -26.19 1.94 3.56
N ALA A 73 -26.88 2.91 2.98
CA ALA A 73 -26.58 3.43 1.65
C ALA A 73 -25.19 4.08 1.56
N ALA A 74 -24.73 4.72 2.63
CA ALA A 74 -23.36 5.25 2.70
C ALA A 74 -22.32 4.15 2.70
N VAL A 75 -22.51 3.08 3.48
CA VAL A 75 -21.62 1.90 3.51
C VAL A 75 -21.59 1.22 2.16
N ALA A 76 -22.75 0.99 1.53
CA ALA A 76 -22.84 0.35 0.22
C ALA A 76 -22.04 1.09 -0.87
N LYS A 77 -21.93 2.42 -0.77
CA LYS A 77 -21.09 3.23 -1.68
C LYS A 77 -19.61 3.24 -1.29
N ARG A 78 -19.28 3.12 0.00
CA ARG A 78 -17.89 3.15 0.49
C ARG A 78 -17.16 1.83 0.24
N LEU A 79 -17.87 0.69 0.36
CA LEU A 79 -17.30 -0.63 0.15
C LEU A 79 -16.60 -0.79 -1.21
N PRO A 80 -17.28 -0.57 -2.36
CA PRO A 80 -16.63 -0.72 -3.67
C PRO A 80 -15.48 0.27 -3.86
N ARG A 81 -15.58 1.48 -3.31
CA ARG A 81 -14.50 2.47 -3.35
C ARG A 81 -13.28 2.02 -2.57
N THR A 82 -13.46 1.44 -1.39
CA THR A 82 -12.36 0.92 -0.57
C THR A 82 -11.70 -0.28 -1.26
N LEU A 83 -12.49 -1.19 -1.84
CA LEU A 83 -11.97 -2.32 -2.62
C LEU A 83 -11.17 -1.86 -3.84
N LEU A 84 -11.68 -0.89 -4.59
CA LEU A 84 -10.96 -0.30 -5.72
C LEU A 84 -9.63 0.34 -5.27
N ALA A 85 -9.64 1.07 -4.16
CA ALA A 85 -8.41 1.67 -3.62
C ALA A 85 -7.36 0.59 -3.24
N LEU A 86 -7.79 -0.53 -2.65
CA LEU A 86 -6.91 -1.65 -2.34
C LEU A 86 -6.35 -2.30 -3.61
N LEU A 87 -7.18 -2.54 -4.62
CA LEU A 87 -6.76 -3.12 -5.90
C LEU A 87 -5.77 -2.22 -6.64
N VAL A 88 -6.07 -0.94 -6.73
CA VAL A 88 -5.18 0.05 -7.36
C VAL A 88 -3.87 0.16 -6.60
N GLY A 89 -3.91 0.22 -5.25
CA GLY A 89 -2.72 0.25 -4.42
C GLY A 89 -1.85 -1.00 -4.59
N ALA A 90 -2.46 -2.18 -4.66
CA ALA A 90 -1.76 -3.44 -4.91
C ALA A 90 -1.12 -3.47 -6.31
N ALA A 91 -1.83 -3.00 -7.34
CA ALA A 91 -1.31 -2.93 -8.71
C ALA A 91 -0.11 -1.97 -8.81
N LEU A 92 -0.20 -0.80 -8.17
CA LEU A 92 0.89 0.17 -8.13
C LEU A 92 2.11 -0.37 -7.36
N ALA A 93 1.89 -1.05 -6.24
CA ALA A 93 2.96 -1.68 -5.47
C ALA A 93 3.68 -2.77 -6.27
N LEU A 94 2.91 -3.61 -7.00
CA LEU A 94 3.47 -4.64 -7.87
C LEU A 94 4.27 -4.03 -9.03
N SER A 95 3.71 -3.01 -9.69
CA SER A 95 4.39 -2.28 -10.77
C SER A 95 5.70 -1.66 -10.29
N GLY A 96 5.68 -1.01 -9.11
CA GLY A 96 6.88 -0.46 -8.48
C GLY A 96 7.93 -1.53 -8.17
N ALA A 97 7.50 -2.67 -7.62
CA ALA A 97 8.41 -3.78 -7.32
C ALA A 97 9.07 -4.36 -8.58
N VAL A 98 8.31 -4.53 -9.66
CA VAL A 98 8.84 -4.99 -10.96
C VAL A 98 9.85 -3.99 -11.50
N MET A 99 9.50 -2.68 -11.50
CA MET A 99 10.37 -1.63 -12.00
C MET A 99 11.70 -1.57 -11.26
N GLN A 100 11.66 -1.64 -9.91
CA GLN A 100 12.86 -1.70 -9.08
C GLN A 100 13.71 -2.94 -9.34
N GLY A 101 13.06 -4.09 -9.61
CA GLY A 101 13.74 -5.33 -9.96
C GLY A 101 14.46 -5.27 -11.30
N VAL A 102 13.80 -4.72 -12.32
CA VAL A 102 14.36 -4.60 -13.69
C VAL A 102 15.50 -3.59 -13.73
N THR A 103 15.31 -2.42 -13.14
CA THR A 103 16.31 -1.35 -13.13
C THR A 103 17.42 -1.57 -12.10
N ARG A 104 17.25 -2.52 -11.18
CA ARG A 104 18.11 -2.74 -10.02
C ARG A 104 18.37 -1.46 -9.22
N ASN A 105 17.39 -0.57 -9.20
CA ASN A 105 17.44 0.70 -8.51
C ASN A 105 16.25 0.82 -7.56
N PRO A 106 16.46 0.94 -6.24
CA PRO A 106 15.38 1.06 -5.25
C PRO A 106 14.59 2.38 -5.36
N LEU A 107 15.07 3.35 -6.13
CA LEU A 107 14.40 4.64 -6.36
C LEU A 107 13.58 4.64 -7.67
N ALA A 108 13.53 3.53 -8.39
CA ALA A 108 12.77 3.45 -9.63
C ALA A 108 11.26 3.48 -9.34
N ASP A 109 10.56 4.37 -10.04
CA ASP A 109 9.13 4.58 -9.96
C ASP A 109 8.52 4.47 -11.37
N PRO A 110 7.47 3.68 -11.58
CA PRO A 110 6.77 3.62 -12.86
C PRO A 110 6.20 4.98 -13.30
N GLY A 111 5.94 5.91 -12.38
CA GLY A 111 5.53 7.28 -12.67
C GLY A 111 6.55 8.09 -13.49
N ILE A 112 7.85 7.78 -13.36
CA ILE A 112 8.93 8.45 -14.13
C ILE A 112 8.80 8.18 -15.64
N LEU A 113 8.23 7.04 -16.03
CA LEU A 113 7.97 6.70 -17.43
C LEU A 113 6.80 7.49 -18.06
N GLY A 114 6.20 8.40 -17.31
CA GLY A 114 5.10 9.20 -17.82
C GLY A 114 3.76 8.46 -17.94
N VAL A 115 3.67 7.21 -17.45
CA VAL A 115 2.47 6.36 -17.56
C VAL A 115 1.22 7.06 -17.04
N THR A 116 1.32 7.69 -15.87
CA THR A 116 0.20 8.44 -15.27
C THR A 116 -0.17 9.69 -16.05
N ALA A 117 0.84 10.42 -16.54
CA ALA A 117 0.63 11.63 -17.35
C ALA A 117 -0.02 11.28 -18.69
N GLY A 118 0.46 10.22 -19.37
CA GLY A 118 -0.10 9.74 -20.62
C GLY A 118 -1.54 9.24 -20.47
N ALA A 119 -1.82 8.48 -19.41
CA ALA A 119 -3.19 8.05 -19.09
C ALA A 119 -4.13 9.26 -18.91
N SER A 120 -3.72 10.23 -18.10
CA SER A 120 -4.51 11.43 -17.81
C SER A 120 -4.74 12.27 -19.07
N LEU A 121 -3.70 12.49 -19.87
CA LEU A 121 -3.79 13.22 -21.12
C LEU A 121 -4.75 12.55 -22.10
N ALA A 122 -4.64 11.23 -22.27
CA ALA A 122 -5.51 10.48 -23.16
C ALA A 122 -6.99 10.57 -22.72
N VAL A 123 -7.28 10.48 -21.44
CA VAL A 123 -8.63 10.64 -20.91
C VAL A 123 -9.16 12.06 -21.16
N VAL A 124 -8.35 13.09 -20.91
CA VAL A 124 -8.76 14.49 -21.15
C VAL A 124 -9.07 14.71 -22.63
N ILE A 125 -8.22 14.23 -23.55
CA ILE A 125 -8.47 14.29 -24.98
C ILE A 125 -9.74 13.53 -25.35
N GLY A 126 -9.93 12.33 -24.77
CA GLY A 126 -11.11 11.51 -24.99
C GLY A 126 -12.41 12.20 -24.59
N ILE A 127 -12.40 12.90 -23.47
CA ILE A 127 -13.57 13.69 -23.01
C ILE A 127 -13.77 14.91 -23.92
N ALA A 128 -12.71 15.66 -24.21
CA ALA A 128 -12.81 16.94 -24.91
C ALA A 128 -13.19 16.79 -26.40
N PHE A 129 -12.66 15.78 -27.09
CA PHE A 129 -12.80 15.63 -28.53
C PHE A 129 -13.76 14.51 -28.94
N PHE A 130 -13.88 13.47 -28.14
CA PHE A 130 -14.70 12.28 -28.45
C PHE A 130 -15.95 12.14 -27.56
N GLY A 131 -16.15 13.08 -26.63
CA GLY A 131 -17.35 13.07 -25.77
C GLY A 131 -17.46 11.82 -24.91
N LEU A 132 -16.34 11.23 -24.50
CA LEU A 132 -16.35 10.05 -23.63
C LEU A 132 -17.11 10.36 -22.33
N ALA A 133 -18.13 9.55 -22.03
CA ALA A 133 -18.98 9.72 -20.84
C ALA A 133 -19.12 8.44 -20.00
N SER A 134 -18.53 7.34 -20.44
CA SER A 134 -18.64 6.04 -19.76
C SER A 134 -17.38 5.66 -18.99
N ALA A 135 -17.54 5.06 -17.81
CA ALA A 135 -16.42 4.57 -17.00
C ALA A 135 -15.54 3.56 -17.77
N ASN A 136 -16.18 2.71 -18.58
CA ASN A 136 -15.46 1.73 -19.41
C ASN A 136 -14.63 2.41 -20.51
N GLY A 137 -15.15 3.48 -21.11
CA GLY A 137 -14.40 4.29 -22.08
C GLY A 137 -13.18 4.93 -21.47
N TYR A 138 -13.30 5.53 -20.30
CA TYR A 138 -12.16 6.10 -19.55
C TYR A 138 -11.09 5.06 -19.27
N LEU A 139 -11.48 3.85 -18.84
CA LEU A 139 -10.55 2.78 -18.51
C LEU A 139 -9.68 2.40 -19.74
N TRP A 140 -10.31 2.13 -20.87
CA TRP A 140 -9.59 1.70 -22.06
C TRP A 140 -8.69 2.80 -22.63
N VAL A 141 -9.18 4.03 -22.69
CA VAL A 141 -8.41 5.17 -23.16
C VAL A 141 -7.23 5.45 -22.23
N ALA A 142 -7.41 5.34 -20.91
CA ALA A 142 -6.33 5.48 -19.94
C ALA A 142 -5.24 4.41 -20.13
N ILE A 143 -5.64 3.14 -20.34
CA ILE A 143 -4.69 2.04 -20.57
C ILE A 143 -3.88 2.27 -21.84
N VAL A 144 -4.54 2.65 -22.94
CA VAL A 144 -3.85 2.96 -24.21
C VAL A 144 -2.92 4.14 -24.04
N GLY A 145 -3.37 5.23 -23.43
CA GLY A 145 -2.55 6.42 -23.17
C GLY A 145 -1.34 6.13 -22.27
N ALA A 146 -1.54 5.32 -21.23
CA ALA A 146 -0.47 4.84 -20.36
C ALA A 146 0.58 4.03 -21.14
N GLY A 147 0.13 3.11 -22.01
CA GLY A 147 1.02 2.28 -22.82
C GLY A 147 1.80 3.09 -23.86
N LEU A 148 1.15 4.03 -24.53
CA LEU A 148 1.81 4.89 -25.54
C LEU A 148 2.85 5.84 -24.93
N SER A 149 2.64 6.29 -23.72
CA SER A 149 3.59 7.19 -23.04
C SER A 149 4.80 6.47 -22.45
N ALA A 150 4.74 5.15 -22.29
CA ALA A 150 5.82 4.34 -21.74
C ALA A 150 6.84 3.88 -22.80
N VAL A 151 6.57 4.08 -24.08
CA VAL A 151 7.42 3.70 -25.23
C VAL A 151 8.21 4.90 -25.73
#